data_f4982b437d8327cf8a7ba8576ead981f
#
_entry.id   f4982b437d8327cf8a7ba8576ead981f
#
_cell.length_a   1.000
_cell.length_b   1.000
_cell.length_c   1.000
_cell.angle_alpha   90.00
_cell.angle_beta   90.00
_cell.angle_gamma   90.00
#
_symmetry.space_group_name_H-M   'P 1'
#
loop_
_entity.id
_entity.type
_entity.pdbx_description
1 polymer ?
#
loop_
_entity_poly.entity_id
_entity_poly.type
_entity_poly.pdbx_seq_one_letter_code
_entity_poly.pdbx_strand_id
1 'polypeptide(L)'
;DLCIGRDDSAIKASNSGFSIFNFEIEVVPNITDLVEENILVEEGECVPEVRKLLRTISDVTSFNYQQYEIEHAPCDRNILVTAGAGTGKTYSMVSRIAFLCNKTADAVVDIVGDIAMITFTKDAAQNMKVRLKKMFMNYFILTSNEKYMHLIEDMSQIQISTIHKFAISLLQRDCMRMGLAYDSQVSSETYNRKELYHNYLNLFLSEKSEENPDFAQQMTLPTYRLEELLIEFCDKLYDRSIDIKKLSSKSFGEATSILPYFNELVDEVIIKAENDYAESLKASNLIGLRECMIQINDLVTSNKLMKQGHEYKYVFVDEFQDTDDIQIETITGLQHLFGEQCKLFIVGDLKQSIYRFRGASLSAFDKAIQVDGKDFWTFYSLNRNYRTDKRLLDKFHDVFTQMGLRSLIPYEEESDRLSSQIIKEYSDGNLICKMESHLKDKDAFYDDFFEKLESELNELNELCQKEKLSKEEKTIAILVRYNWHIRNIVKEAEKKGLLIKVTEGGDLY
;
A
#
# COMPACT_ATOMS: atom_id res chain seq x y z
N ASP A 1 30.27 -0.18 8.79
CA ASP A 1 31.43 0.69 8.60
C ASP A 1 31.97 1.23 9.90
N LEU A 2 31.15 1.72 10.77
CA LEU A 2 31.60 2.33 12.02
C LEU A 2 32.10 1.29 13.03
N CYS A 3 31.63 0.08 12.93
CA CYS A 3 32.09 -1.05 13.73
C CYS A 3 33.23 -1.83 13.11
N ILE A 4 33.45 -1.73 11.81
CA ILE A 4 34.40 -2.49 11.03
C ILE A 4 35.88 -2.26 11.46
N GLY A 5 36.21 -1.10 11.98
CA GLY A 5 37.57 -0.80 12.44
C GLY A 5 37.93 -1.37 13.81
N ARG A 6 37.02 -2.09 14.47
CA ARG A 6 37.22 -2.54 15.86
C ARG A 6 37.08 -4.03 16.10
N ASP A 7 36.51 -4.79 15.16
CA ASP A 7 36.30 -6.22 15.29
C ASP A 7 37.11 -7.01 14.25
N ASP A 8 38.00 -7.86 14.74
CA ASP A 8 38.81 -8.78 13.90
C ASP A 8 37.93 -9.73 13.07
N SER A 9 36.68 -10.01 13.50
CA SER A 9 35.75 -10.85 12.78
C SER A 9 35.19 -10.15 11.54
N ALA A 10 34.93 -8.85 11.61
CA ALA A 10 34.51 -8.04 10.48
C ALA A 10 35.62 -7.89 9.43
N ILE A 11 36.87 -7.76 9.88
CA ILE A 11 38.04 -7.74 9.01
C ILE A 11 38.22 -9.10 8.31
N LYS A 12 37.98 -10.21 9.01
CA LYS A 12 38.00 -11.57 8.45
C LYS A 12 36.86 -11.80 7.44
N ALA A 13 35.68 -11.26 7.70
CA ALA A 13 34.56 -11.33 6.76
C ALA A 13 34.88 -10.56 5.49
N SER A 14 35.56 -9.41 5.57
CA SER A 14 35.98 -8.64 4.38
C SER A 14 37.00 -9.41 3.54
N ASN A 15 37.89 -10.18 4.18
CA ASN A 15 38.89 -11.00 3.49
C ASN A 15 38.29 -12.26 2.84
N SER A 16 37.06 -12.64 3.14
CA SER A 16 36.34 -13.74 2.50
C SER A 16 35.59 -13.38 1.22
N GLY A 17 35.83 -12.19 0.68
CA GLY A 17 35.26 -11.75 -0.59
C GLY A 17 34.07 -10.84 -0.48
N PHE A 18 33.70 -10.46 0.74
CA PHE A 18 32.70 -9.42 0.95
C PHE A 18 33.40 -8.07 0.91
N SER A 19 32.99 -7.20 0.01
CA SER A 19 33.50 -5.84 -0.01
C SER A 19 32.77 -5.02 1.05
N ILE A 20 33.53 -4.37 1.91
CA ILE A 20 33.04 -3.45 2.93
C ILE A 20 32.12 -2.36 2.36
N PHE A 21 32.23 -2.12 1.06
CA PHE A 21 31.46 -1.10 0.35
C PHE A 21 30.28 -1.67 -0.46
N ASN A 22 29.98 -2.95 -0.36
CA ASN A 22 28.82 -3.55 -0.98
C ASN A 22 27.64 -3.54 -0.02
N PHE A 23 26.52 -3.97 -0.49
CA PHE A 23 25.28 -3.98 0.21
C PHE A 23 25.21 -4.76 1.48
N GLU A 24 26.27 -5.43 1.82
CA GLU A 24 26.51 -6.00 3.15
C GLU A 24 26.37 -4.97 4.25
N ILE A 25 26.60 -3.71 3.91
CA ILE A 25 26.20 -2.56 4.73
C ILE A 25 24.69 -2.56 5.07
N GLU A 26 23.86 -3.24 4.28
CA GLU A 26 22.47 -3.47 4.67
C GLU A 26 22.29 -4.22 5.98
N VAL A 27 23.34 -4.86 6.43
CA VAL A 27 23.38 -5.64 7.68
C VAL A 27 23.97 -4.85 8.83
N VAL A 28 24.60 -3.71 8.53
CA VAL A 28 25.23 -2.82 9.52
C VAL A 28 24.30 -2.41 10.66
N PRO A 29 22.99 -2.20 10.44
CA PRO A 29 22.14 -1.84 11.54
C PRO A 29 22.20 -2.78 12.75
N ASN A 30 22.40 -4.06 12.55
CA ASN A 30 22.48 -5.00 13.65
C ASN A 30 23.87 -5.36 14.14
N ILE A 31 24.90 -4.81 13.54
CA ILE A 31 26.24 -4.91 14.11
C ILE A 31 26.32 -4.17 15.45
N THR A 32 25.38 -3.25 15.72
CA THR A 32 25.23 -2.65 17.05
C THR A 32 25.01 -3.66 18.16
N ASP A 33 24.38 -4.82 17.87
CA ASP A 33 24.29 -5.91 18.83
C ASP A 33 25.63 -6.61 19.12
N LEU A 34 26.59 -6.54 18.20
CA LEU A 34 27.93 -7.10 18.37
C LEU A 34 28.86 -6.14 19.13
N VAL A 35 28.46 -4.89 19.26
CA VAL A 35 29.25 -3.83 19.87
C VAL A 35 28.36 -2.98 20.77
N GLU A 36 27.96 -3.55 21.90
CA GLU A 36 27.01 -2.93 22.88
C GLU A 36 27.38 -1.48 23.27
N GLU A 37 28.61 -1.07 23.10
CA GLU A 37 29.08 0.27 23.50
C GLU A 37 29.07 1.31 22.38
N ASN A 38 28.60 1.00 21.17
CA ASN A 38 28.73 1.88 20.01
C ASN A 38 27.40 2.18 19.30
N ILE A 39 26.30 2.25 20.00
CA ILE A 39 25.05 2.81 19.48
C ILE A 39 25.30 4.30 19.24
N LEU A 40 25.27 4.72 17.97
CA LEU A 40 25.54 6.10 17.58
C LEU A 40 24.29 6.96 17.53
N VAL A 41 23.14 6.32 17.35
CA VAL A 41 21.82 6.95 17.44
C VAL A 41 20.98 6.12 18.41
N GLU A 42 20.56 6.71 19.51
CA GLU A 42 19.73 6.06 20.53
C GLU A 42 18.45 6.86 20.70
N GLU A 43 17.30 6.16 20.62
CA GLU A 43 15.97 6.79 20.73
C GLU A 43 15.80 8.04 19.84
N GLY A 44 16.41 8.02 18.64
CA GLY A 44 16.40 9.14 17.70
C GLY A 44 17.39 10.26 18.00
N GLU A 45 18.11 10.20 19.12
CA GLU A 45 19.09 11.20 19.52
C GLU A 45 20.50 10.79 19.09
N CYS A 46 21.27 11.76 18.63
CA CYS A 46 22.64 11.57 18.17
C CYS A 46 23.47 12.82 18.45
N VAL A 47 24.69 12.64 18.94
CA VAL A 47 25.62 13.74 19.13
C VAL A 47 25.86 14.47 17.79
N PRO A 48 25.83 15.83 17.74
CA PRO A 48 25.87 16.58 16.49
C PRO A 48 27.09 16.25 15.61
N GLU A 49 28.25 16.02 16.21
CA GLU A 49 29.49 15.66 15.52
C GLU A 49 29.38 14.28 14.84
N VAL A 50 28.81 13.32 15.55
CA VAL A 50 28.56 11.96 15.04
C VAL A 50 27.50 12.03 13.94
N ARG A 51 26.44 12.79 14.12
CA ARG A 51 25.39 12.99 13.09
C ARG A 51 25.98 13.56 11.81
N LYS A 52 26.88 14.54 11.91
CA LYS A 52 27.60 15.11 10.77
C LYS A 52 28.49 14.07 10.07
N LEU A 53 29.21 13.26 10.86
CA LEU A 53 30.05 12.18 10.33
C LEU A 53 29.21 11.13 9.60
N LEU A 54 28.10 10.66 10.18
CA LEU A 54 27.20 9.69 9.57
C LEU A 54 26.60 10.19 8.25
N ARG A 55 26.21 11.47 8.19
CA ARG A 55 25.76 12.10 6.95
C ARG A 55 26.84 12.13 5.88
N THR A 56 28.05 12.49 6.25
CA THR A 56 29.21 12.50 5.32
C THR A 56 29.49 11.09 4.79
N ILE A 57 29.43 10.07 5.64
CA ILE A 57 29.56 8.67 5.21
C ILE A 57 28.43 8.27 4.28
N SER A 58 27.19 8.67 4.58
CA SER A 58 26.03 8.42 3.73
C SER A 58 26.17 9.03 2.33
N ASP A 59 26.83 10.17 2.20
CA ASP A 59 27.03 10.85 0.91
C ASP A 59 28.01 10.11 -0.03
N VAL A 60 28.95 9.37 0.53
CA VAL A 60 30.07 8.75 -0.23
C VAL A 60 30.03 7.22 -0.26
N THR A 61 29.08 6.60 0.47
CA THR A 61 28.94 5.12 0.53
C THR A 61 27.51 4.67 0.25
N SER A 62 27.28 3.36 0.22
CA SER A 62 25.94 2.78 0.15
C SER A 62 25.16 2.90 1.47
N PHE A 63 25.78 3.23 2.58
CA PHE A 63 25.12 3.50 3.85
C PHE A 63 24.11 4.65 3.72
N ASN A 64 22.94 4.50 4.31
CA ASN A 64 21.90 5.54 4.32
C ASN A 64 21.61 5.98 5.76
N TYR A 65 22.06 7.18 6.09
CA TYR A 65 21.82 7.77 7.39
C TYR A 65 20.35 7.88 7.76
N GLN A 66 19.47 8.23 6.79
CA GLN A 66 18.03 8.33 7.04
C GLN A 66 17.41 6.99 7.44
N GLN A 67 17.79 5.89 6.76
CA GLN A 67 17.34 4.55 7.11
C GLN A 67 17.84 4.13 8.49
N TYR A 68 19.10 4.44 8.80
CA TYR A 68 19.70 4.15 10.11
C TYR A 68 19.01 4.92 11.24
N GLU A 69 18.70 6.20 11.03
CA GLU A 69 17.98 7.04 12.00
C GLU A 69 16.55 6.51 12.25
N ILE A 70 15.84 6.05 11.22
CA ILE A 70 14.52 5.44 11.34
C ILE A 70 14.60 4.12 12.10
N GLU A 71 15.61 3.31 11.86
CA GLU A 71 15.83 2.05 12.57
C GLU A 71 15.98 2.27 14.07
N HIS A 72 16.74 3.29 14.47
CA HIS A 72 17.02 3.64 15.86
C HIS A 72 16.06 4.71 16.43
N ALA A 73 14.92 4.94 15.79
CA ALA A 73 13.92 5.89 16.24
C ALA A 73 13.39 5.56 17.65
N PRO A 74 12.81 6.53 18.39
CA PRO A 74 12.24 6.31 19.71
C PRO A 74 11.26 5.14 19.74
N CYS A 75 11.28 4.36 20.83
CA CYS A 75 10.39 3.21 20.99
C CYS A 75 9.07 3.56 21.68
N ASP A 76 8.99 4.72 22.29
CA ASP A 76 7.85 5.23 23.06
C ASP A 76 6.93 6.17 22.27
N ARG A 77 7.22 6.41 20.98
CA ARG A 77 6.48 7.32 20.11
C ARG A 77 5.94 6.63 18.86
N ASN A 78 4.89 7.20 18.32
CA ASN A 78 4.43 6.86 16.98
C ASN A 78 5.41 7.42 15.95
N ILE A 79 5.63 6.68 14.88
CA ILE A 79 6.57 7.05 13.82
C ILE A 79 5.84 7.21 12.51
N LEU A 80 6.07 8.33 11.85
CA LEU A 80 5.61 8.59 10.49
C LEU A 80 6.79 8.80 9.56
N VAL A 81 6.86 7.98 8.52
CA VAL A 81 7.90 8.04 7.50
C VAL A 81 7.30 8.44 6.16
N THR A 82 7.64 9.63 5.68
CA THR A 82 7.35 10.03 4.31
C THR A 82 8.47 9.53 3.40
N ALA A 83 8.13 8.73 2.40
CA ALA A 83 9.14 8.03 1.63
C ALA A 83 8.77 7.92 0.16
N GLY A 84 9.52 8.55 -0.71
CA GLY A 84 9.27 8.52 -2.14
C GLY A 84 9.41 7.14 -2.77
N ALA A 85 9.05 7.03 -4.04
CA ALA A 85 9.19 5.78 -4.80
C ALA A 85 10.64 5.32 -4.84
N GLY A 86 10.89 4.05 -4.54
CA GLY A 86 12.23 3.45 -4.64
C GLY A 86 13.24 3.88 -3.57
N THR A 87 12.80 4.51 -2.48
CA THR A 87 13.68 4.96 -1.38
C THR A 87 13.92 3.90 -0.29
N GLY A 88 13.34 2.71 -0.44
CA GLY A 88 13.54 1.63 0.51
C GLY A 88 12.55 1.64 1.69
N LYS A 89 11.32 2.11 1.50
CA LYS A 89 10.22 2.07 2.52
C LYS A 89 10.17 0.73 3.26
N THR A 90 9.95 -0.35 2.51
CA THR A 90 9.83 -1.70 3.08
C THR A 90 11.12 -2.15 3.77
N TYR A 91 12.29 -1.74 3.27
CA TYR A 91 13.58 -2.04 3.91
C TYR A 91 13.64 -1.39 5.30
N SER A 92 13.33 -0.11 5.41
CA SER A 92 13.37 0.60 6.70
C SER A 92 12.38 0.03 7.72
N MET A 93 11.20 -0.45 7.27
CA MET A 93 10.28 -1.17 8.16
C MET A 93 10.87 -2.48 8.68
N VAL A 94 11.41 -3.29 7.77
CA VAL A 94 12.00 -4.60 8.11
C VAL A 94 13.21 -4.42 9.01
N SER A 95 14.05 -3.44 8.72
CA SER A 95 15.23 -3.07 9.53
C SER A 95 14.82 -2.64 10.94
N ARG A 96 13.82 -1.77 11.06
CA ARG A 96 13.27 -1.36 12.36
C ARG A 96 12.73 -2.54 13.18
N ILE A 97 12.02 -3.47 12.55
CA ILE A 97 11.51 -4.67 13.22
C ILE A 97 12.65 -5.54 13.71
N ALA A 98 13.66 -5.76 12.87
CA ALA A 98 14.83 -6.52 13.25
C ALA A 98 15.58 -5.86 14.42
N PHE A 99 15.69 -4.55 14.43
CA PHE A 99 16.26 -3.79 15.54
C PHE A 99 15.47 -3.98 16.83
N LEU A 100 14.13 -3.85 16.79
CA LEU A 100 13.26 -4.04 17.95
C LEU A 100 13.38 -5.47 18.55
N CYS A 101 13.54 -6.49 17.70
CA CYS A 101 13.75 -7.87 18.15
C CYS A 101 15.15 -8.08 18.78
N ASN A 102 16.10 -7.18 18.50
CA ASN A 102 17.49 -7.28 18.97
C ASN A 102 17.82 -6.35 20.12
N LYS A 103 16.97 -5.35 20.39
CA LYS A 103 17.19 -4.39 21.46
C LYS A 103 17.40 -5.13 22.78
N THR A 104 18.56 -4.98 23.37
CA THR A 104 19.00 -5.73 24.56
C THR A 104 18.48 -5.15 25.87
N ALA A 105 18.01 -3.90 25.88
CA ALA A 105 17.54 -3.23 27.08
C ALA A 105 16.05 -3.49 27.33
N ASP A 106 15.74 -4.18 28.38
CA ASP A 106 14.47 -4.30 29.11
C ASP A 106 13.22 -4.85 28.40
N ALA A 107 13.20 -4.99 27.09
CA ALA A 107 12.09 -5.64 26.40
C ALA A 107 12.56 -6.34 25.14
N VAL A 108 12.92 -7.60 25.25
CA VAL A 108 12.94 -8.48 24.06
C VAL A 108 11.54 -8.44 23.45
N VAL A 109 11.40 -7.81 22.31
CA VAL A 109 10.15 -7.78 21.58
C VAL A 109 9.88 -9.17 21.02
N ASP A 110 8.79 -9.79 21.44
CA ASP A 110 8.31 -11.02 20.83
C ASP A 110 7.72 -10.70 19.46
N ILE A 111 8.39 -11.18 18.41
CA ILE A 111 7.98 -10.89 17.03
C ILE A 111 6.57 -11.43 16.71
N VAL A 112 6.10 -12.47 17.40
CA VAL A 112 4.77 -13.07 17.21
C VAL A 112 3.70 -12.33 18.00
N GLY A 113 3.99 -12.04 19.27
CA GLY A 113 3.02 -11.45 20.18
C GLY A 113 2.95 -9.94 20.14
N ASP A 114 4.08 -9.27 19.91
CA ASP A 114 4.20 -7.82 20.08
C ASP A 114 4.10 -7.03 18.76
N ILE A 115 4.26 -7.69 17.59
CA ILE A 115 4.33 -7.01 16.29
C ILE A 115 3.19 -7.43 15.37
N ALA A 116 2.47 -6.45 14.83
CA ALA A 116 1.57 -6.63 13.69
C ALA A 116 2.03 -5.78 12.50
N MET A 117 2.00 -6.35 11.30
CA MET A 117 2.34 -5.66 10.05
C MET A 117 1.14 -5.71 9.11
N ILE A 118 0.71 -4.53 8.72
CA ILE A 118 -0.44 -4.32 7.85
C ILE A 118 0.05 -3.79 6.50
N THR A 119 -0.37 -4.42 5.42
CA THR A 119 -0.03 -4.03 4.06
C THR A 119 -1.28 -3.86 3.22
N PHE A 120 -1.16 -3.16 2.09
CA PHE A 120 -2.29 -2.95 1.20
C PHE A 120 -2.63 -4.18 0.35
N THR A 121 -1.62 -4.97 -0.07
CA THR A 121 -1.81 -6.13 -0.94
C THR A 121 -1.25 -7.41 -0.33
N LYS A 122 -1.79 -8.56 -0.78
CA LYS A 122 -1.28 -9.90 -0.39
C LYS A 122 0.17 -10.10 -0.82
N ASP A 123 0.54 -9.60 -2.00
CA ASP A 123 1.90 -9.70 -2.53
C ASP A 123 2.88 -8.87 -1.70
N ALA A 124 2.48 -7.66 -1.26
CA ALA A 124 3.29 -6.85 -0.37
C ALA A 124 3.53 -7.57 0.97
N ALA A 125 2.49 -8.19 1.54
CA ALA A 125 2.63 -8.98 2.77
C ALA A 125 3.59 -10.17 2.59
N GLN A 126 3.50 -10.88 1.48
CA GLN A 126 4.40 -11.99 1.18
C GLN A 126 5.84 -11.52 0.96
N ASN A 127 6.03 -10.44 0.20
CA ASN A 127 7.34 -9.83 -0.03
C ASN A 127 7.99 -9.37 1.28
N MET A 128 7.21 -8.82 2.19
CA MET A 128 7.68 -8.39 3.51
C MET A 128 8.18 -9.58 4.34
N LYS A 129 7.43 -10.69 4.36
CA LYS A 129 7.88 -11.95 4.99
C LYS A 129 9.20 -12.45 4.43
N VAL A 130 9.34 -12.45 3.10
CA VAL A 130 10.56 -12.91 2.44
C VAL A 130 11.76 -12.02 2.81
N ARG A 131 11.57 -10.70 2.83
CA ARG A 131 12.63 -9.74 3.18
C ARG A 131 13.06 -9.88 4.65
N LEU A 132 12.12 -9.98 5.57
CA LEU A 132 12.41 -10.16 6.98
C LEU A 132 13.15 -11.49 7.23
N LYS A 133 12.69 -12.57 6.60
CA LYS A 133 13.38 -13.86 6.66
C LYS A 133 14.82 -13.78 6.13
N LYS A 134 15.00 -13.09 4.98
CA LYS A 134 16.34 -12.88 4.40
C LYS A 134 17.24 -12.09 5.34
N MET A 135 16.71 -11.07 6.00
CA MET A 135 17.47 -10.25 6.95
C MET A 135 17.93 -11.09 8.15
N PHE A 136 17.05 -11.83 8.81
CA PHE A 136 17.43 -12.70 9.91
C PHE A 136 18.41 -13.81 9.48
N MET A 137 18.26 -14.36 8.28
CA MET A 137 19.23 -15.34 7.76
C MET A 137 20.62 -14.71 7.58
N ASN A 138 20.69 -13.47 7.07
CA ASN A 138 21.96 -12.75 6.94
C ASN A 138 22.59 -12.52 8.31
N TYR A 139 21.81 -12.12 9.31
CA TYR A 139 22.30 -11.95 10.67
C TYR A 139 22.82 -13.25 11.27
N PHE A 140 22.10 -14.34 11.06
CA PHE A 140 22.58 -15.67 11.49
C PHE A 140 23.92 -16.03 10.85
N ILE A 141 24.05 -15.84 9.54
CA ILE A 141 25.30 -16.13 8.80
C ILE A 141 26.48 -15.29 9.34
N LEU A 142 26.22 -14.02 9.64
CA LEU A 142 27.26 -13.10 10.10
C LEU A 142 27.66 -13.31 11.55
N THR A 143 26.69 -13.61 12.41
CA THR A 143 26.90 -13.64 13.88
C THR A 143 26.99 -15.05 14.44
N SER A 144 26.52 -16.07 13.69
CA SER A 144 26.30 -17.44 14.17
C SER A 144 25.41 -17.51 15.41
N ASN A 145 24.56 -16.51 15.65
CA ASN A 145 23.67 -16.46 16.80
C ASN A 145 22.37 -17.19 16.50
N GLU A 146 22.10 -18.27 17.23
CA GLU A 146 20.92 -19.14 17.06
C GLU A 146 19.59 -18.40 17.26
N LYS A 147 19.56 -17.26 17.97
CA LYS A 147 18.40 -16.40 18.12
C LYS A 147 17.72 -16.08 16.77
N TYR A 148 18.50 -15.81 15.76
CA TYR A 148 17.96 -15.49 14.42
C TYR A 148 17.30 -16.68 13.73
N MET A 149 17.75 -17.89 14.02
CA MET A 149 17.08 -19.12 13.53
C MET A 149 15.71 -19.29 14.20
N HIS A 150 15.61 -19.07 15.51
CA HIS A 150 14.33 -19.09 16.22
C HIS A 150 13.37 -18.03 15.66
N LEU A 151 13.83 -16.79 15.40
CA LEU A 151 13.01 -15.78 14.77
C LEU A 151 12.52 -16.20 13.38
N ILE A 152 13.32 -16.95 12.60
CA ILE A 152 12.92 -17.49 11.31
C ILE A 152 11.87 -18.61 11.46
N GLU A 153 11.96 -19.46 12.46
CA GLU A 153 10.97 -20.49 12.75
C GLU A 153 9.62 -19.85 13.13
N ASP A 154 9.65 -18.82 13.95
CA ASP A 154 8.48 -18.07 14.40
C ASP A 154 7.79 -17.28 13.28
N MET A 155 8.48 -17.05 12.14
CA MET A 155 7.94 -16.30 11.00
C MET A 155 6.60 -16.82 10.44
N SER A 156 6.30 -18.10 10.64
CA SER A 156 5.01 -18.68 10.22
C SER A 156 3.83 -18.14 11.02
N GLN A 157 4.07 -17.72 12.27
CA GLN A 157 3.06 -17.26 13.22
C GLN A 157 2.91 -15.74 13.28
N ILE A 158 3.85 -15.00 12.67
CA ILE A 158 3.83 -13.53 12.65
C ILE A 158 2.58 -13.01 11.96
N GLN A 159 1.95 -12.00 12.56
CA GLN A 159 0.84 -11.27 11.97
C GLN A 159 1.34 -10.32 10.87
N ILE A 160 1.46 -10.82 9.65
CA ILE A 160 1.75 -10.01 8.45
C ILE A 160 0.64 -10.29 7.44
N SER A 161 -0.22 -9.29 7.20
CA SER A 161 -1.38 -9.47 6.33
C SER A 161 -1.92 -8.16 5.78
N THR A 162 -2.90 -8.25 4.89
CA THR A 162 -3.69 -7.07 4.51
C THR A 162 -4.57 -6.62 5.68
N ILE A 163 -4.98 -5.34 5.67
CA ILE A 163 -5.84 -4.78 6.71
C ILE A 163 -7.14 -5.58 6.89
N HIS A 164 -7.76 -6.00 5.80
CA HIS A 164 -8.97 -6.81 5.83
C HIS A 164 -8.73 -8.18 6.50
N LYS A 165 -7.64 -8.86 6.16
CA LYS A 165 -7.30 -10.13 6.79
C LYS A 165 -6.98 -9.96 8.28
N PHE A 166 -6.37 -8.86 8.66
CA PHE A 166 -6.13 -8.51 10.05
C PHE A 166 -7.45 -8.29 10.79
N ALA A 167 -8.36 -7.46 10.24
CA ALA A 167 -9.68 -7.21 10.79
C ALA A 167 -10.46 -8.52 10.98
N ILE A 168 -10.48 -9.40 9.97
CA ILE A 168 -11.12 -10.73 10.07
C ILE A 168 -10.55 -11.54 11.22
N SER A 169 -9.24 -11.57 11.38
CA SER A 169 -8.61 -12.33 12.46
C SER A 169 -9.01 -11.82 13.86
N LEU A 170 -9.27 -10.52 13.98
CA LEU A 170 -9.79 -9.93 15.22
C LEU A 170 -11.28 -10.28 15.42
N LEU A 171 -12.08 -10.17 14.37
CA LEU A 171 -13.52 -10.52 14.45
C LEU A 171 -13.76 -12.00 14.76
N GLN A 172 -12.98 -12.91 14.17
CA GLN A 172 -13.08 -14.35 14.44
C GLN A 172 -12.83 -14.70 15.91
N ARG A 173 -12.03 -13.92 16.60
CA ARG A 173 -11.79 -14.07 18.04
C ARG A 173 -12.98 -13.62 18.88
N ASP A 174 -13.76 -12.66 18.39
CA ASP A 174 -14.93 -12.09 19.09
C ASP A 174 -16.27 -12.55 18.48
N CYS A 175 -16.24 -13.55 17.61
CA CYS A 175 -17.37 -14.02 16.80
C CYS A 175 -18.63 -14.34 17.60
N MET A 176 -18.49 -14.98 18.79
CA MET A 176 -19.63 -15.34 19.64
C MET A 176 -20.45 -14.13 20.12
N ARG A 177 -19.80 -12.99 20.37
CA ARG A 177 -20.48 -11.75 20.79
C ARG A 177 -21.20 -11.04 19.65
N MET A 178 -20.71 -11.26 18.45
CA MET A 178 -21.25 -10.63 17.24
C MET A 178 -22.35 -11.43 16.57
N GLY A 179 -22.66 -12.62 17.11
CA GLY A 179 -23.60 -13.55 16.46
C GLY A 179 -23.07 -14.10 15.14
N LEU A 180 -21.73 -14.09 14.95
CA LEU A 180 -21.07 -14.73 13.83
C LEU A 180 -20.67 -16.15 14.20
N ALA A 181 -20.72 -17.05 13.24
CA ALA A 181 -20.17 -18.39 13.43
C ALA A 181 -18.63 -18.32 13.48
N TYR A 182 -18.01 -19.19 14.26
CA TYR A 182 -16.55 -19.26 14.39
C TYR A 182 -15.83 -19.51 13.05
N ASP A 183 -16.51 -20.19 12.14
CA ASP A 183 -16.05 -20.52 10.80
C ASP A 183 -16.50 -19.52 9.71
N SER A 184 -17.05 -18.37 10.11
CA SER A 184 -17.47 -17.34 9.17
C SER A 184 -16.31 -16.97 8.24
N GLN A 185 -16.59 -17.05 6.93
CA GLN A 185 -15.61 -16.71 5.89
C GLN A 185 -15.95 -15.35 5.27
N VAL A 186 -14.92 -14.65 4.83
CA VAL A 186 -15.14 -13.42 4.09
C VAL A 186 -15.38 -13.73 2.63
N SER A 187 -16.51 -13.23 2.14
CA SER A 187 -16.89 -13.34 0.74
C SER A 187 -16.65 -12.04 -0.02
N SER A 188 -16.09 -12.17 -1.19
CA SER A 188 -16.04 -11.12 -2.21
C SER A 188 -17.17 -11.32 -3.26
N GLU A 189 -18.24 -12.03 -2.91
CA GLU A 189 -19.31 -12.36 -3.83
C GLU A 189 -20.08 -11.12 -4.31
N THR A 190 -19.53 -10.49 -5.33
CA THR A 190 -20.20 -9.39 -6.04
C THR A 190 -21.35 -9.85 -6.91
N TYR A 191 -21.39 -11.15 -7.25
CA TYR A 191 -22.41 -11.70 -8.14
C TYR A 191 -23.81 -11.67 -7.49
N ASN A 192 -23.98 -12.22 -6.29
CA ASN A 192 -25.25 -12.22 -5.57
C ASN A 192 -25.78 -10.81 -5.32
N ARG A 193 -24.88 -9.86 -5.03
CA ARG A 193 -25.25 -8.46 -4.85
C ARG A 193 -25.80 -7.86 -6.14
N LYS A 194 -25.13 -8.08 -7.28
CA LYS A 194 -25.61 -7.60 -8.60
C LYS A 194 -26.97 -8.20 -8.96
N GLU A 195 -27.17 -9.47 -8.69
CA GLU A 195 -28.45 -10.15 -8.94
C GLU A 195 -29.59 -9.52 -8.14
N LEU A 196 -29.36 -9.19 -6.87
CA LEU A 196 -30.35 -8.49 -6.04
C LEU A 196 -30.67 -7.10 -6.60
N TYR A 197 -29.66 -6.31 -6.98
CA TYR A 197 -29.88 -5.01 -7.63
C TYR A 197 -30.68 -5.17 -8.92
N HIS A 198 -30.36 -6.14 -9.75
CA HIS A 198 -31.06 -6.44 -10.98
C HIS A 198 -32.56 -6.77 -10.72
N ASN A 199 -32.81 -7.60 -9.74
CA ASN A 199 -34.19 -8.04 -9.41
C ASN A 199 -35.02 -6.87 -8.87
N TYR A 200 -34.51 -6.09 -7.90
CA TYR A 200 -35.23 -4.94 -7.35
C TYR A 200 -35.42 -3.84 -8.37
N LEU A 201 -34.43 -3.60 -9.23
CA LEU A 201 -34.53 -2.62 -10.30
C LEU A 201 -35.63 -3.03 -11.32
N ASN A 202 -35.69 -4.29 -11.73
CA ASN A 202 -36.72 -4.77 -12.64
C ASN A 202 -38.10 -4.67 -12.04
N LEU A 203 -38.28 -4.98 -10.74
CA LEU A 203 -39.56 -4.79 -10.05
C LEU A 203 -39.95 -3.33 -10.05
N PHE A 204 -39.08 -2.42 -9.66
CA PHE A 204 -39.34 -0.97 -9.68
C PHE A 204 -39.71 -0.46 -11.06
N LEU A 205 -38.99 -0.87 -12.10
CA LEU A 205 -39.26 -0.44 -13.48
C LEU A 205 -40.62 -0.98 -13.97
N SER A 206 -41.02 -2.20 -13.58
CA SER A 206 -42.31 -2.78 -13.93
C SER A 206 -43.46 -2.03 -13.25
N GLU A 207 -43.39 -1.80 -11.95
CA GLU A 207 -44.37 -1.06 -11.18
C GLU A 207 -44.58 0.37 -11.74
N LYS A 208 -43.49 1.07 -12.01
CA LYS A 208 -43.53 2.43 -12.57
C LYS A 208 -44.12 2.46 -13.99
N SER A 209 -43.84 1.44 -14.79
CA SER A 209 -44.42 1.33 -16.15
C SER A 209 -45.93 1.06 -16.14
N GLU A 210 -46.43 0.36 -15.12
CA GLU A 210 -47.87 0.15 -14.90
C GLU A 210 -48.56 1.45 -14.43
N GLU A 211 -47.92 2.21 -13.53
CA GLU A 211 -48.42 3.48 -13.02
C GLU A 211 -48.44 4.59 -14.07
N ASN A 212 -47.41 4.64 -14.92
CA ASN A 212 -47.20 5.68 -15.93
C ASN A 212 -46.75 5.09 -17.27
N PRO A 213 -47.63 5.02 -18.28
CA PRO A 213 -47.29 4.48 -19.61
C PRO A 213 -46.13 5.23 -20.32
N ASP A 214 -45.92 6.49 -19.99
CA ASP A 214 -44.85 7.31 -20.58
C ASP A 214 -43.50 7.18 -19.81
N PHE A 215 -43.48 6.37 -18.75
CA PHE A 215 -42.29 6.18 -17.91
C PHE A 215 -41.05 5.74 -18.70
N ALA A 216 -41.20 4.80 -19.62
CA ALA A 216 -40.12 4.31 -20.46
C ALA A 216 -39.45 5.42 -21.29
N GLN A 217 -40.22 6.44 -21.67
CA GLN A 217 -39.69 7.60 -22.41
C GLN A 217 -38.93 8.60 -21.52
N GLN A 218 -39.21 8.59 -20.21
CA GLN A 218 -38.55 9.41 -19.20
C GLN A 218 -37.21 8.83 -18.77
N MET A 219 -37.00 7.52 -18.95
CA MET A 219 -35.76 6.85 -18.61
C MET A 219 -34.75 6.97 -19.76
N THR A 220 -33.76 7.85 -19.60
CA THR A 220 -32.74 8.12 -20.61
C THR A 220 -31.56 7.14 -20.58
N LEU A 221 -31.39 6.40 -19.46
CA LEU A 221 -30.30 5.46 -19.27
C LEU A 221 -30.76 4.03 -19.53
N PRO A 222 -29.92 3.20 -20.21
CA PRO A 222 -30.16 1.77 -20.30
C PRO A 222 -30.15 1.12 -18.90
N THR A 223 -30.96 0.09 -18.68
CA THR A 223 -31.14 -0.57 -17.39
C THR A 223 -29.81 -1.03 -16.79
N TYR A 224 -28.93 -1.66 -17.58
CA TYR A 224 -27.62 -2.11 -17.10
C TYR A 224 -26.73 -0.94 -16.60
N ARG A 225 -26.83 0.24 -17.26
CA ARG A 225 -26.07 1.41 -16.83
C ARG A 225 -26.63 2.04 -15.58
N LEU A 226 -27.95 2.00 -15.42
CA LEU A 226 -28.60 2.44 -14.20
C LEU A 226 -28.22 1.54 -13.01
N GLU A 227 -28.24 0.22 -13.20
CA GLU A 227 -27.78 -0.76 -12.21
C GLU A 227 -26.33 -0.48 -11.77
N GLU A 228 -25.41 -0.29 -12.73
CA GLU A 228 -24.03 0.07 -12.42
C GLU A 228 -23.93 1.37 -11.61
N LEU A 229 -24.67 2.39 -11.96
CA LEU A 229 -24.69 3.67 -11.25
C LEU A 229 -25.20 3.56 -9.82
N LEU A 230 -26.25 2.74 -9.58
CA LEU A 230 -26.78 2.53 -8.23
C LEU A 230 -25.79 1.79 -7.35
N ILE A 231 -25.10 0.77 -7.90
CA ILE A 231 -24.03 0.06 -7.21
C ILE A 231 -22.84 0.99 -6.91
N GLU A 232 -22.37 1.77 -7.92
CA GLU A 232 -21.30 2.75 -7.73
C GLU A 232 -21.67 3.81 -6.67
N PHE A 233 -22.92 4.26 -6.66
CA PHE A 233 -23.38 5.22 -5.66
C PHE A 233 -23.33 4.62 -4.25
N CYS A 234 -23.83 3.40 -4.09
CA CYS A 234 -23.78 2.69 -2.83
C CYS A 234 -22.33 2.47 -2.37
N ASP A 235 -21.43 2.09 -3.27
CA ASP A 235 -20.03 1.91 -3.00
C ASP A 235 -19.36 3.19 -2.49
N LYS A 236 -19.65 4.33 -3.09
CA LYS A 236 -19.16 5.64 -2.64
C LYS A 236 -19.69 6.07 -1.27
N LEU A 237 -20.88 5.62 -0.88
CA LEU A 237 -21.40 5.85 0.46
C LEU A 237 -20.65 5.02 1.49
N TYR A 238 -20.42 3.75 1.19
CA TYR A 238 -19.61 2.88 2.04
C TYR A 238 -18.18 3.38 2.21
N ASP A 239 -17.53 3.84 1.12
CA ASP A 239 -16.17 4.39 1.16
C ASP A 239 -16.06 5.64 2.07
N ARG A 240 -17.19 6.28 2.38
CA ARG A 240 -17.31 7.44 3.27
C ARG A 240 -17.92 7.12 4.64
N SER A 241 -17.98 5.86 5.00
CA SER A 241 -18.56 5.41 6.28
C SER A 241 -20.03 5.82 6.46
N ILE A 242 -20.78 6.01 5.37
CA ILE A 242 -22.20 6.38 5.44
C ILE A 242 -23.04 5.11 5.56
N ASP A 243 -23.76 4.99 6.66
CA ASP A 243 -24.71 3.89 6.90
C ASP A 243 -25.93 4.02 5.97
N ILE A 244 -26.09 3.04 5.08
CA ILE A 244 -27.18 3.01 4.10
C ILE A 244 -28.55 2.95 4.79
N LYS A 245 -28.65 2.30 5.94
CA LYS A 245 -29.91 2.23 6.69
C LYS A 245 -30.42 3.60 7.14
N LYS A 246 -29.54 4.58 7.27
CA LYS A 246 -29.88 5.97 7.63
C LYS A 246 -30.31 6.81 6.42
N LEU A 247 -30.29 6.25 5.22
CA LEU A 247 -30.69 6.96 4.00
C LEU A 247 -32.19 6.95 3.74
N SER A 248 -32.92 6.00 4.34
CA SER A 248 -34.38 5.90 4.17
C SER A 248 -35.03 7.25 4.47
N SER A 249 -35.95 7.65 3.61
CA SER A 249 -36.65 8.94 3.67
C SER A 249 -35.79 10.21 3.54
N LYS A 250 -34.52 10.09 3.17
CA LYS A 250 -33.68 11.25 2.86
C LYS A 250 -33.93 11.76 1.44
N SER A 251 -33.90 13.08 1.26
CA SER A 251 -33.93 13.68 -0.06
C SER A 251 -32.51 13.92 -0.55
N PHE A 252 -32.20 13.44 -1.77
CA PHE A 252 -30.93 13.65 -2.46
C PHE A 252 -30.98 14.81 -3.48
N GLY A 253 -31.90 15.74 -3.26
CA GLY A 253 -32.13 16.88 -4.15
C GLY A 253 -33.29 16.67 -5.12
N GLU A 254 -33.43 17.61 -6.07
CA GLU A 254 -34.48 17.55 -7.08
C GLU A 254 -34.17 16.51 -8.14
N ALA A 255 -35.21 15.90 -8.70
CA ALA A 255 -35.12 14.97 -9.79
C ALA A 255 -34.44 15.61 -11.01
N THR A 256 -33.50 14.91 -11.61
CA THR A 256 -32.82 15.35 -12.84
C THR A 256 -33.44 14.66 -14.05
N SER A 257 -33.27 15.25 -15.24
CA SER A 257 -33.70 14.61 -16.49
C SER A 257 -33.01 13.28 -16.79
N ILE A 258 -31.86 13.00 -16.15
CA ILE A 258 -31.12 11.76 -16.33
C ILE A 258 -31.58 10.69 -15.33
N LEU A 259 -31.92 11.08 -14.10
CA LEU A 259 -32.37 10.21 -13.01
C LEU A 259 -33.65 10.79 -12.35
N PRO A 260 -34.79 10.73 -13.02
CA PRO A 260 -36.01 11.39 -12.56
C PRO A 260 -36.58 10.81 -11.26
N TYR A 261 -36.26 9.55 -10.92
CA TYR A 261 -36.79 8.83 -9.74
C TYR A 261 -35.68 8.43 -8.76
N PHE A 262 -34.59 9.21 -8.66
CA PHE A 262 -33.43 8.79 -7.87
C PHE A 262 -33.72 8.55 -6.40
N ASN A 263 -34.55 9.41 -5.76
CA ASN A 263 -34.92 9.23 -4.35
C ASN A 263 -35.69 7.92 -4.14
N GLU A 264 -36.61 7.58 -5.03
CA GLU A 264 -37.38 6.32 -4.97
C GLU A 264 -36.47 5.11 -5.25
N LEU A 265 -35.52 5.22 -6.19
CA LEU A 265 -34.55 4.18 -6.47
C LEU A 265 -33.62 3.89 -5.28
N VAL A 266 -33.31 4.88 -4.45
CA VAL A 266 -32.56 4.66 -3.21
C VAL A 266 -33.36 3.82 -2.23
N ASP A 267 -34.63 4.16 -1.99
CA ASP A 267 -35.47 3.44 -1.03
C ASP A 267 -35.90 2.05 -1.54
N GLU A 268 -36.32 1.95 -2.80
CA GLU A 268 -36.93 0.75 -3.35
C GLU A 268 -35.94 -0.26 -3.93
N VAL A 269 -34.76 0.20 -4.33
CA VAL A 269 -33.73 -0.66 -4.93
C VAL A 269 -32.53 -0.79 -4.01
N ILE A 270 -31.83 0.32 -3.71
CA ILE A 270 -30.55 0.26 -2.98
C ILE A 270 -30.76 -0.31 -1.57
N ILE A 271 -31.67 0.28 -0.77
CA ILE A 271 -31.83 -0.11 0.63
C ILE A 271 -32.35 -1.55 0.72
N LYS A 272 -33.28 -1.95 -0.15
CA LYS A 272 -33.79 -3.32 -0.15
C LYS A 272 -32.72 -4.32 -0.58
N ALA A 273 -32.02 -4.06 -1.69
CA ALA A 273 -30.98 -4.95 -2.17
C ALA A 273 -29.84 -5.15 -1.15
N GLU A 274 -29.39 -4.07 -0.49
CA GLU A 274 -28.33 -4.15 0.51
C GLU A 274 -28.77 -4.87 1.79
N ASN A 275 -30.02 -4.69 2.22
CA ASN A 275 -30.55 -5.43 3.37
C ASN A 275 -30.61 -6.94 3.08
N ASP A 276 -31.17 -7.32 1.93
CA ASP A 276 -31.28 -8.73 1.54
C ASP A 276 -29.87 -9.34 1.30
N TYR A 277 -28.96 -8.56 0.76
CA TYR A 277 -27.58 -9.00 0.61
C TYR A 277 -26.94 -9.29 1.97
N ALA A 278 -27.08 -8.37 2.93
CA ALA A 278 -26.57 -8.58 4.28
C ALA A 278 -27.21 -9.79 4.98
N GLU A 279 -28.52 -10.04 4.77
CA GLU A 279 -29.20 -11.22 5.31
C GLU A 279 -28.74 -12.52 4.64
N SER A 280 -28.51 -12.51 3.32
CA SER A 280 -28.01 -13.67 2.58
C SER A 280 -26.59 -14.07 3.02
N LEU A 281 -25.74 -13.09 3.26
CA LEU A 281 -24.40 -13.34 3.79
C LEU A 281 -24.47 -13.99 5.19
N LYS A 282 -25.29 -13.46 6.09
CA LYS A 282 -25.50 -14.04 7.43
C LYS A 282 -26.02 -15.47 7.38
N ALA A 283 -27.01 -15.73 6.51
CA ALA A 283 -27.56 -17.06 6.33
C ALA A 283 -26.55 -18.09 5.83
N SER A 284 -25.56 -17.63 5.07
CA SER A 284 -24.47 -18.43 4.52
C SER A 284 -23.22 -18.48 5.40
N ASN A 285 -23.25 -17.93 6.62
CA ASN A 285 -22.08 -17.73 7.48
C ASN A 285 -20.95 -16.96 6.79
N LEU A 286 -21.30 -16.06 5.88
CA LEU A 286 -20.36 -15.19 5.18
C LEU A 286 -20.45 -13.77 5.75
N ILE A 287 -19.33 -13.06 5.64
CA ILE A 287 -19.27 -11.63 5.94
C ILE A 287 -18.67 -10.90 4.72
N GLY A 288 -19.31 -9.83 4.32
CA GLY A 288 -18.77 -8.99 3.24
C GLY A 288 -17.48 -8.28 3.68
N LEU A 289 -16.56 -8.10 2.75
CA LEU A 289 -15.27 -7.48 3.04
C LEU A 289 -15.42 -6.07 3.69
N ARG A 290 -16.35 -5.27 3.17
CA ARG A 290 -16.68 -3.94 3.70
C ARG A 290 -17.40 -4.01 5.04
N GLU A 291 -18.38 -4.90 5.15
CA GLU A 291 -19.09 -5.13 6.40
C GLU A 291 -18.13 -5.53 7.53
N CYS A 292 -17.12 -6.34 7.22
CA CYS A 292 -16.05 -6.69 8.14
C CYS A 292 -15.33 -5.45 8.68
N MET A 293 -14.98 -4.49 7.80
CA MET A 293 -14.30 -3.26 8.21
C MET A 293 -15.22 -2.35 9.06
N ILE A 294 -16.48 -2.22 8.70
CA ILE A 294 -17.46 -1.45 9.47
C ILE A 294 -17.64 -2.05 10.87
N GLN A 295 -17.83 -3.37 10.94
CA GLN A 295 -18.04 -4.05 12.22
C GLN A 295 -16.82 -3.95 13.13
N ILE A 296 -15.62 -4.12 12.61
CA ILE A 296 -14.42 -3.97 13.44
C ILE A 296 -14.25 -2.52 13.90
N ASN A 297 -14.53 -1.54 13.03
CA ASN A 297 -14.48 -0.14 13.41
C ASN A 297 -15.49 0.20 14.52
N ASP A 298 -16.71 -0.30 14.42
CA ASP A 298 -17.74 -0.12 15.46
C ASP A 298 -17.34 -0.75 16.79
N LEU A 299 -16.71 -1.93 16.78
CA LEU A 299 -16.21 -2.59 17.99
C LEU A 299 -15.07 -1.84 18.63
N VAL A 300 -14.14 -1.36 17.81
CA VAL A 300 -12.96 -0.62 18.24
C VAL A 300 -13.38 0.72 18.83
N THR A 301 -14.18 1.51 18.12
CA THR A 301 -14.63 2.84 18.56
C THR A 301 -15.56 2.78 19.78
N SER A 302 -16.37 1.72 19.90
CA SER A 302 -17.20 1.50 21.09
C SER A 302 -16.48 0.82 22.26
N ASN A 303 -15.17 0.54 22.12
CA ASN A 303 -14.32 -0.17 23.10
C ASN A 303 -14.91 -1.51 23.55
N LYS A 304 -15.55 -2.23 22.62
CA LYS A 304 -16.21 -3.53 22.88
C LYS A 304 -15.39 -4.72 22.41
N LEU A 305 -14.34 -4.52 21.65
CA LEU A 305 -13.47 -5.61 21.21
C LEU A 305 -12.73 -6.23 22.40
N MET A 306 -12.65 -7.56 22.44
CA MET A 306 -11.96 -8.24 23.55
C MET A 306 -10.45 -8.07 23.45
N LYS A 307 -9.82 -7.62 24.53
CA LYS A 307 -8.35 -7.50 24.67
C LYS A 307 -7.65 -8.87 24.83
N GLN A 308 -8.35 -10.00 24.75
CA GLN A 308 -7.77 -11.31 25.06
C GLN A 308 -6.80 -11.77 23.96
N GLY A 309 -5.53 -11.86 24.33
CA GLY A 309 -4.53 -12.75 23.73
C GLY A 309 -3.48 -12.13 22.83
N HIS A 310 -3.60 -10.90 22.35
CA HIS A 310 -2.52 -10.19 21.67
C HIS A 310 -2.67 -8.67 21.91
N GLU A 311 -1.85 -8.18 22.80
CA GLU A 311 -1.65 -6.74 22.98
C GLU A 311 -0.41 -6.38 22.19
N TYR A 312 -0.59 -6.07 20.87
CA TYR A 312 0.54 -5.66 20.05
C TYR A 312 1.16 -4.39 20.63
N LYS A 313 2.49 -4.40 20.75
CA LYS A 313 3.27 -3.20 21.14
C LYS A 313 3.59 -2.31 19.96
N TYR A 314 3.68 -2.90 18.76
CA TYR A 314 3.99 -2.18 17.54
C TYR A 314 3.09 -2.62 16.39
N VAL A 315 2.45 -1.66 15.75
CA VAL A 315 1.66 -1.87 14.53
C VAL A 315 2.32 -1.12 13.39
N PHE A 316 2.83 -1.86 12.42
CA PHE A 316 3.46 -1.33 11.21
C PHE A 316 2.46 -1.30 10.07
N VAL A 317 2.35 -0.16 9.38
CA VAL A 317 1.43 -0.01 8.24
C VAL A 317 2.18 0.52 7.03
N ASP A 318 2.23 -0.27 5.97
CA ASP A 318 2.84 0.11 4.68
C ASP A 318 1.79 0.72 3.73
N GLU A 319 2.25 1.58 2.84
CA GLU A 319 1.43 2.30 1.84
C GLU A 319 0.20 3.00 2.47
N PHE A 320 0.43 3.67 3.60
CA PHE A 320 -0.65 4.30 4.39
C PHE A 320 -1.45 5.35 3.62
N GLN A 321 -0.91 5.95 2.56
CA GLN A 321 -1.62 6.89 1.70
C GLN A 321 -2.79 6.26 0.92
N ASP A 322 -2.86 4.94 0.85
CA ASP A 322 -3.92 4.23 0.13
C ASP A 322 -5.08 3.79 1.04
N THR A 323 -5.02 4.15 2.34
CA THR A 323 -6.07 3.85 3.31
C THR A 323 -7.27 4.78 3.18
N ASP A 324 -8.46 4.23 3.37
CA ASP A 324 -9.71 4.97 3.50
C ASP A 324 -9.99 5.41 4.96
N ASP A 325 -11.02 6.20 5.16
CA ASP A 325 -11.35 6.77 6.47
C ASP A 325 -11.66 5.70 7.52
N ILE A 326 -12.40 4.64 7.16
CA ILE A 326 -12.72 3.53 8.08
C ILE A 326 -11.44 2.80 8.50
N GLN A 327 -10.55 2.57 7.55
CA GLN A 327 -9.28 1.90 7.82
C GLN A 327 -8.39 2.73 8.74
N ILE A 328 -8.34 4.05 8.54
CA ILE A 328 -7.57 4.97 9.40
C ILE A 328 -8.15 4.93 10.82
N GLU A 329 -9.46 5.12 10.97
CA GLU A 329 -10.14 5.08 12.27
C GLU A 329 -9.96 3.71 12.97
N THR A 330 -10.01 2.61 12.20
CA THR A 330 -9.78 1.26 12.73
C THR A 330 -8.34 1.11 13.24
N ILE A 331 -7.33 1.51 12.45
CA ILE A 331 -5.92 1.37 12.84
C ILE A 331 -5.62 2.20 14.08
N THR A 332 -6.02 3.47 14.12
CA THR A 332 -5.79 4.35 15.26
C THR A 332 -6.57 3.90 16.48
N GLY A 333 -7.82 3.47 16.30
CA GLY A 333 -8.63 2.92 17.38
C GLY A 333 -8.08 1.61 17.95
N LEU A 334 -7.51 0.73 17.13
CA LEU A 334 -6.83 -0.49 17.57
C LEU A 334 -5.59 -0.17 18.41
N GLN A 335 -4.83 0.85 18.06
CA GLN A 335 -3.71 1.31 18.87
C GLN A 335 -4.16 1.66 20.30
N HIS A 336 -5.22 2.47 20.42
CA HIS A 336 -5.77 2.82 21.74
C HIS A 336 -6.32 1.61 22.49
N LEU A 337 -6.93 0.67 21.77
CA LEU A 337 -7.46 -0.54 22.37
C LEU A 337 -6.35 -1.44 22.94
N PHE A 338 -5.22 -1.59 22.22
CA PHE A 338 -4.06 -2.38 22.70
C PHE A 338 -3.34 -1.71 23.88
N GLY A 339 -3.59 -0.43 24.12
CA GLY A 339 -3.10 0.31 25.29
C GLY A 339 -2.03 1.35 24.95
N GLU A 340 -1.66 2.13 25.96
CA GLU A 340 -0.70 3.26 25.81
C GLU A 340 0.69 2.83 25.32
N GLN A 341 1.04 1.56 25.51
CA GLN A 341 2.33 1.01 25.06
C GLN A 341 2.33 0.68 23.55
N CYS A 342 1.16 0.58 22.92
CA CYS A 342 1.08 0.29 21.49
C CYS A 342 1.50 1.52 20.68
N LYS A 343 2.44 1.35 19.78
CA LYS A 343 2.95 2.42 18.90
C LYS A 343 2.71 2.08 17.44
N LEU A 344 2.32 3.10 16.69
CA LEU A 344 2.16 3.02 15.24
C LEU A 344 3.48 3.36 14.54
N PHE A 345 3.81 2.59 13.52
CA PHE A 345 4.82 2.92 12.53
C PHE A 345 4.13 2.96 11.15
N ILE A 346 3.87 4.15 10.66
CA ILE A 346 3.22 4.33 9.36
C ILE A 346 4.22 4.84 8.33
N VAL A 347 4.18 4.25 7.13
CA VAL A 347 5.02 4.68 6.02
C VAL A 347 4.20 4.83 4.74
N GLY A 348 4.50 5.86 3.96
CA GLY A 348 3.82 6.09 2.70
C GLY A 348 4.30 7.31 1.95
N ASP A 349 3.68 7.57 0.80
CA ASP A 349 3.92 8.73 -0.06
C ASP A 349 2.61 9.27 -0.62
N LEU A 350 2.17 10.42 -0.14
CA LEU A 350 0.93 11.05 -0.62
C LEU A 350 0.91 11.29 -2.13
N LYS A 351 2.08 11.46 -2.76
CA LYS A 351 2.20 11.60 -4.22
C LYS A 351 1.88 10.32 -4.98
N GLN A 352 1.96 9.17 -4.30
CA GLN A 352 1.62 7.86 -4.85
C GLN A 352 0.18 7.44 -4.54
N SER A 353 -0.64 8.29 -3.89
CA SER A 353 -2.05 8.01 -3.61
C SER A 353 -2.87 8.03 -4.91
N ILE A 354 -2.92 6.89 -5.59
CA ILE A 354 -3.66 6.71 -6.85
C ILE A 354 -5.02 6.04 -6.65
N TYR A 355 -5.36 5.61 -5.44
CA TYR A 355 -6.60 4.91 -5.11
C TYR A 355 -7.70 5.82 -4.52
N ARG A 356 -7.62 7.12 -4.77
CA ARG A 356 -8.61 8.10 -4.34
C ARG A 356 -10.04 7.77 -4.81
N PHE A 357 -10.16 7.14 -5.97
CA PHE A 357 -11.46 6.68 -6.49
C PHE A 357 -12.04 5.50 -5.69
N ARG A 358 -11.25 4.87 -4.83
CA ARG A 358 -11.66 3.84 -3.84
C ARG A 358 -11.79 4.37 -2.42
N GLY A 359 -11.84 5.69 -2.23
CA GLY A 359 -11.98 6.29 -0.91
C GLY A 359 -10.67 6.65 -0.21
N ALA A 360 -9.49 6.38 -0.79
CA ALA A 360 -8.22 6.77 -0.18
C ALA A 360 -8.19 8.28 0.13
N SER A 361 -7.76 8.61 1.34
CA SER A 361 -7.77 9.96 1.88
C SER A 361 -6.45 10.67 1.63
N LEU A 362 -6.48 11.84 0.97
CA LEU A 362 -5.29 12.70 0.86
C LEU A 362 -4.81 13.25 2.22
N SER A 363 -5.70 13.26 3.20
CA SER A 363 -5.39 13.66 4.58
C SER A 363 -5.16 12.47 5.51
N ALA A 364 -4.83 11.29 4.97
CA ALA A 364 -4.65 10.09 5.79
C ALA A 364 -3.65 10.30 6.93
N PHE A 365 -2.50 10.90 6.64
CA PHE A 365 -1.49 11.19 7.65
C PHE A 365 -2.00 12.20 8.68
N ASP A 366 -2.64 13.31 8.23
CA ASP A 366 -3.17 14.33 9.14
C ASP A 366 -4.23 13.75 10.07
N LYS A 367 -5.12 12.89 9.56
CA LYS A 367 -6.15 12.22 10.35
C LYS A 367 -5.53 11.33 11.42
N ALA A 368 -4.54 10.52 11.08
CA ALA A 368 -3.84 9.69 12.07
C ALA A 368 -3.14 10.53 13.14
N ILE A 369 -2.48 11.62 12.74
CA ILE A 369 -1.80 12.54 13.67
C ILE A 369 -2.79 13.23 14.60
N GLN A 370 -3.97 13.63 14.09
CA GLN A 370 -4.97 14.35 14.87
C GLN A 370 -5.55 13.52 16.03
N VAL A 371 -5.58 12.20 15.91
CA VAL A 371 -6.13 11.31 16.95
C VAL A 371 -5.32 11.40 18.23
N ASP A 372 -3.98 11.33 18.14
CA ASP A 372 -3.10 11.33 19.32
C ASP A 372 -2.51 12.71 19.61
N GLY A 373 -2.52 13.62 18.64
CA GLY A 373 -1.82 14.89 18.68
C GLY A 373 -0.36 14.78 18.21
N LYS A 374 0.13 15.86 17.61
CA LYS A 374 1.44 15.90 16.94
C LYS A 374 2.62 15.56 17.86
N ASP A 375 2.50 15.86 19.16
CA ASP A 375 3.56 15.66 20.14
C ASP A 375 3.87 14.17 20.42
N PHE A 376 2.95 13.27 20.07
CA PHE A 376 3.13 11.81 20.20
C PHE A 376 3.81 11.19 18.99
N TRP A 377 4.10 11.96 17.94
CA TRP A 377 4.68 11.50 16.69
C TRP A 377 6.10 12.00 16.47
N THR A 378 6.92 11.13 15.90
CA THR A 378 8.23 11.49 15.34
C THR A 378 8.17 11.32 13.83
N PHE A 379 8.70 12.30 13.09
CA PHE A 379 8.58 12.40 11.65
C PHE A 379 9.94 12.18 10.99
N TYR A 380 9.97 11.31 9.99
CA TYR A 380 11.15 11.02 9.19
C TYR A 380 10.84 11.10 7.71
N SER A 381 11.88 11.28 6.89
CA SER A 381 11.76 11.27 5.44
C SER A 381 12.85 10.40 4.81
N LEU A 382 12.50 9.73 3.71
CA LEU A 382 13.42 8.96 2.88
C LEU A 382 13.47 9.55 1.48
N ASN A 383 14.61 10.16 1.11
CA ASN A 383 14.77 10.89 -0.14
C ASN A 383 15.76 10.24 -1.10
N ARG A 384 16.58 9.27 -0.64
CA ARG A 384 17.53 8.57 -1.48
C ARG A 384 16.87 7.42 -2.23
N ASN A 385 16.86 7.53 -3.56
CA ASN A 385 16.27 6.52 -4.44
C ASN A 385 17.31 5.48 -4.86
N TYR A 386 16.96 4.19 -4.76
CA TYR A 386 17.79 3.02 -5.10
C TYR A 386 17.33 2.29 -6.37
N ARG A 387 16.38 2.86 -7.11
CA ARG A 387 15.75 2.19 -8.26
C ARG A 387 16.03 2.91 -9.56
N THR A 388 15.99 4.22 -9.55
CA THR A 388 15.88 5.05 -10.76
C THR A 388 17.20 5.75 -11.04
N ASP A 389 17.60 5.78 -12.31
CA ASP A 389 18.72 6.56 -12.80
C ASP A 389 18.56 8.04 -12.44
N LYS A 390 19.64 8.67 -12.01
CA LYS A 390 19.66 10.06 -11.56
C LYS A 390 19.07 11.01 -12.61
N ARG A 391 19.46 10.85 -13.89
CA ARG A 391 18.98 11.71 -14.99
C ARG A 391 17.48 11.64 -15.18
N LEU A 392 16.88 10.44 -15.01
CA LEU A 392 15.43 10.25 -15.07
C LEU A 392 14.74 10.89 -13.87
N LEU A 393 15.31 10.78 -12.68
CA LEU A 393 14.78 11.46 -11.48
C LEU A 393 14.79 12.97 -11.62
N ASP A 394 15.86 13.54 -12.18
CA ASP A 394 15.94 14.98 -12.43
C ASP A 394 14.81 15.43 -13.39
N LYS A 395 14.48 14.61 -14.40
CA LYS A 395 13.33 14.88 -15.29
C LYS A 395 11.98 14.77 -14.57
N PHE A 396 11.82 13.78 -13.70
CA PHE A 396 10.60 13.69 -12.87
C PHE A 396 10.49 14.89 -11.92
N HIS A 397 11.59 15.33 -11.33
CA HIS A 397 11.61 16.53 -10.50
C HIS A 397 11.11 17.77 -11.28
N ASP A 398 11.63 18.00 -12.49
CA ASP A 398 11.17 19.09 -13.34
C ASP A 398 9.64 19.04 -13.59
N VAL A 399 9.13 17.85 -13.90
CA VAL A 399 7.69 17.64 -14.15
C VAL A 399 6.87 17.89 -12.89
N PHE A 400 7.25 17.31 -11.77
CA PHE A 400 6.52 17.45 -10.49
C PHE A 400 6.57 18.87 -9.96
N THR A 401 7.68 19.58 -10.11
CA THR A 401 7.77 21.01 -9.80
C THR A 401 6.75 21.83 -10.60
N GLN A 402 6.64 21.57 -11.90
CA GLN A 402 5.64 22.25 -12.74
C GLN A 402 4.20 21.90 -12.36
N MET A 403 3.95 20.65 -11.96
CA MET A 403 2.63 20.23 -11.47
C MET A 403 2.31 20.89 -10.12
N GLY A 404 3.27 21.00 -9.23
CA GLY A 404 3.13 21.70 -7.94
C GLY A 404 2.81 23.17 -8.10
N LEU A 405 3.56 23.88 -8.98
CA LEU A 405 3.30 25.28 -9.29
C LEU A 405 1.89 25.54 -9.84
N ARG A 406 1.28 24.53 -10.48
CA ARG A 406 -0.10 24.57 -10.98
C ARG A 406 -1.12 24.04 -9.97
N SER A 407 -0.72 23.75 -8.75
CA SER A 407 -1.58 23.15 -7.71
C SER A 407 -2.27 21.84 -8.14
N LEU A 408 -1.67 21.08 -9.05
CA LEU A 408 -2.19 19.79 -9.50
C LEU A 408 -1.87 18.68 -8.50
N ILE A 409 -0.70 18.78 -7.83
CA ILE A 409 -0.26 17.89 -6.77
C ILE A 409 0.41 18.72 -5.66
N PRO A 410 0.39 18.28 -4.40
CA PRO A 410 1.24 18.85 -3.37
C PRO A 410 2.70 18.41 -3.66
N TYR A 411 3.58 19.36 -3.97
CA TYR A 411 5.00 19.12 -4.20
C TYR A 411 5.83 20.26 -3.66
N GLU A 412 6.71 19.96 -2.72
CA GLU A 412 7.66 20.89 -2.11
C GLU A 412 9.10 20.42 -2.43
N GLU A 413 9.87 21.26 -3.07
CA GLU A 413 11.21 20.90 -3.55
C GLU A 413 12.13 20.41 -2.42
N GLU A 414 12.11 21.07 -1.27
CA GLU A 414 13.00 20.76 -0.16
C GLU A 414 12.73 19.39 0.47
N SER A 415 11.47 19.00 0.58
CA SER A 415 11.04 17.76 1.23
C SER A 415 10.84 16.60 0.26
N ASP A 416 10.47 16.90 -0.99
CA ASP A 416 9.99 15.89 -1.94
C ASP A 416 11.00 15.50 -3.01
N ARG A 417 12.08 16.27 -3.16
CA ARG A 417 13.10 15.96 -4.16
C ARG A 417 13.85 14.68 -3.80
N LEU A 418 13.80 13.72 -4.73
CA LEU A 418 14.54 12.48 -4.60
C LEU A 418 15.95 12.64 -5.16
N SER A 419 16.93 12.05 -4.48
CA SER A 419 18.31 11.93 -4.95
C SER A 419 18.60 10.49 -5.38
N SER A 420 19.45 10.29 -6.38
CA SER A 420 19.98 8.99 -6.75
C SER A 420 21.44 9.09 -7.09
N GLN A 421 22.20 8.06 -6.76
CA GLN A 421 23.59 7.90 -7.19
C GLN A 421 23.71 6.93 -8.37
N ILE A 422 22.60 6.33 -8.78
CA ILE A 422 22.58 5.39 -9.89
C ILE A 422 22.72 6.16 -11.19
N ILE A 423 23.78 5.88 -11.94
CA ILE A 423 23.97 6.32 -13.31
C ILE A 423 24.15 5.05 -14.14
N LYS A 424 23.19 4.76 -14.98
CA LYS A 424 23.26 3.63 -15.90
C LYS A 424 23.97 4.07 -17.20
N GLU A 425 24.84 3.23 -17.73
CA GLU A 425 25.68 3.57 -18.88
C GLU A 425 24.95 3.62 -20.24
N TYR A 426 23.64 3.40 -20.26
CA TYR A 426 22.91 3.47 -21.52
C TYR A 426 22.55 4.88 -21.93
N SER A 427 22.59 5.03 -23.22
CA SER A 427 22.42 6.15 -24.13
C SER A 427 21.91 7.47 -23.54
N ASP A 428 22.47 8.56 -24.05
CA ASP A 428 21.96 9.93 -23.94
C ASP A 428 20.62 10.17 -24.67
N GLY A 429 19.85 9.09 -24.92
CA GLY A 429 18.55 9.17 -25.59
C GLY A 429 17.52 9.96 -24.79
N ASN A 430 16.42 10.28 -25.42
CA ASN A 430 15.30 10.96 -24.80
C ASN A 430 14.74 10.12 -23.65
N LEU A 431 15.02 10.50 -22.41
CA LEU A 431 14.54 9.82 -21.21
C LEU A 431 13.01 9.87 -21.05
N ILE A 432 12.38 10.88 -21.65
CA ILE A 432 10.92 11.03 -21.71
C ILE A 432 10.55 11.46 -23.13
N CYS A 433 9.75 10.66 -23.81
CA CYS A 433 9.23 10.94 -25.13
C CYS A 433 7.71 11.13 -25.10
N LYS A 434 7.21 12.22 -25.63
CA LYS A 434 5.78 12.45 -25.86
C LYS A 434 5.45 12.07 -27.30
N MET A 435 4.56 11.08 -27.47
CA MET A 435 3.96 10.80 -28.77
C MET A 435 2.62 11.55 -28.88
N GLU A 436 2.46 12.32 -29.92
CA GLU A 436 1.17 12.89 -30.32
C GLU A 436 0.55 12.00 -31.38
N SER A 437 -0.57 11.37 -31.09
CA SER A 437 -1.28 10.56 -32.04
C SER A 437 -2.42 11.34 -32.70
N HIS A 438 -2.77 10.96 -33.93
CA HIS A 438 -3.98 11.41 -34.59
C HIS A 438 -5.19 10.74 -33.89
N LEU A 439 -5.74 11.41 -32.89
CA LEU A 439 -6.85 10.92 -32.02
C LEU A 439 -8.11 10.45 -32.76
N LYS A 440 -8.20 10.67 -34.10
CA LYS A 440 -9.38 10.31 -34.91
C LYS A 440 -9.25 8.97 -35.62
N ASP A 441 -8.05 8.45 -35.80
CA ASP A 441 -7.80 7.17 -36.48
C ASP A 441 -7.14 6.19 -35.50
N LYS A 442 -7.93 5.20 -35.06
CA LYS A 442 -7.45 4.21 -34.10
C LYS A 442 -6.39 3.27 -34.68
N ASP A 443 -6.51 2.93 -35.95
CA ASP A 443 -5.59 1.99 -36.60
C ASP A 443 -4.22 2.67 -36.80
N ALA A 444 -4.20 3.91 -37.25
CA ALA A 444 -2.96 4.69 -37.31
C ALA A 444 -2.28 4.85 -35.94
N PHE A 445 -3.07 5.06 -34.86
CA PHE A 445 -2.52 5.14 -33.51
C PHE A 445 -1.79 3.84 -33.11
N TYR A 446 -2.40 2.69 -33.37
CA TYR A 446 -1.78 1.42 -33.01
C TYR A 446 -0.57 1.11 -33.89
N ASP A 447 -0.57 1.50 -35.15
CA ASP A 447 0.58 1.34 -36.03
C ASP A 447 1.77 2.16 -35.53
N ASP A 448 1.60 3.43 -35.25
CA ASP A 448 2.64 4.30 -34.70
C ASP A 448 3.14 3.81 -33.34
N PHE A 449 2.22 3.37 -32.46
CA PHE A 449 2.56 2.83 -31.15
C PHE A 449 3.42 1.57 -31.25
N PHE A 450 3.04 0.62 -32.08
CA PHE A 450 3.78 -0.64 -32.22
C PHE A 450 5.08 -0.45 -32.98
N GLU A 451 5.16 0.45 -33.95
CA GLU A 451 6.42 0.80 -34.60
C GLU A 451 7.44 1.33 -33.60
N LYS A 452 6.99 2.24 -32.71
CA LYS A 452 7.82 2.77 -31.64
C LYS A 452 8.22 1.68 -30.64
N LEU A 453 7.28 0.82 -30.24
CA LEU A 453 7.54 -0.29 -29.32
C LEU A 453 8.57 -1.27 -29.89
N GLU A 454 8.49 -1.62 -31.18
CA GLU A 454 9.46 -2.50 -31.84
C GLU A 454 10.84 -1.86 -31.93
N SER A 455 10.92 -0.55 -32.18
CA SER A 455 12.17 0.20 -32.16
C SER A 455 12.83 0.14 -30.77
N GLU A 456 12.06 0.38 -29.71
CA GLU A 456 12.56 0.32 -28.33
C GLU A 456 12.97 -1.11 -27.93
N LEU A 457 12.23 -2.15 -28.36
CA LEU A 457 12.56 -3.53 -28.14
C LEU A 457 13.88 -3.94 -28.81
N ASN A 458 14.10 -3.48 -30.03
CA ASN A 458 15.33 -3.75 -30.78
C ASN A 458 16.53 -3.07 -30.11
N GLU A 459 16.41 -1.82 -29.72
CA GLU A 459 17.45 -1.09 -28.96
C GLU A 459 17.75 -1.77 -27.63
N LEU A 460 16.72 -2.16 -26.89
CA LEU A 460 16.86 -2.90 -25.63
C LEU A 460 17.57 -4.25 -25.84
N ASN A 461 17.24 -4.99 -26.90
CA ASN A 461 17.88 -6.27 -27.21
C ASN A 461 19.36 -6.10 -27.56
N GLU A 462 19.72 -5.05 -28.30
CA GLU A 462 21.14 -4.74 -28.61
C GLU A 462 21.93 -4.40 -27.33
N LEU A 463 21.35 -3.58 -26.44
CA LEU A 463 21.94 -3.26 -25.13
C LEU A 463 22.13 -4.52 -24.28
N CYS A 464 21.12 -5.38 -24.25
CA CYS A 464 21.17 -6.63 -23.51
C CYS A 464 22.29 -7.58 -23.98
N GLN A 465 22.58 -7.59 -25.27
CA GLN A 465 23.68 -8.41 -25.80
C GLN A 465 25.04 -7.86 -25.41
N LYS A 466 25.17 -6.53 -25.31
CA LYS A 466 26.41 -5.86 -24.93
C LYS A 466 26.73 -5.99 -23.44
N GLU A 467 25.72 -5.84 -22.58
CA GLU A 467 25.91 -5.64 -21.13
C GLU A 467 25.51 -6.85 -20.26
N LYS A 468 25.09 -7.97 -20.86
CA LYS A 468 24.62 -9.18 -20.13
C LYS A 468 23.57 -8.88 -19.06
N LEU A 469 22.62 -7.99 -19.37
CA LEU A 469 21.55 -7.59 -18.46
C LEU A 469 20.71 -8.78 -17.98
N SER A 470 20.19 -8.69 -16.77
CA SER A 470 19.25 -9.68 -16.21
C SER A 470 17.95 -9.72 -17.00
N LYS A 471 17.18 -10.80 -16.85
CA LYS A 471 15.88 -10.93 -17.54
C LYS A 471 14.89 -9.84 -17.11
N GLU A 472 14.97 -9.38 -15.88
CA GLU A 472 14.09 -8.33 -15.32
C GLU A 472 14.44 -6.94 -15.88
N GLU A 473 15.71 -6.70 -16.19
CA GLU A 473 16.17 -5.46 -16.82
C GLU A 473 15.81 -5.35 -18.30
N LYS A 474 15.31 -6.44 -18.90
CA LYS A 474 14.92 -6.56 -20.31
C LYS A 474 13.41 -6.41 -20.54
N THR A 475 12.71 -5.69 -19.68
CA THR A 475 11.25 -5.63 -19.72
C THR A 475 10.77 -4.23 -20.05
N ILE A 476 9.89 -4.13 -21.06
CA ILE A 476 9.12 -2.93 -21.35
C ILE A 476 7.72 -3.14 -20.77
N ALA A 477 7.27 -2.23 -19.92
CA ALA A 477 5.93 -2.26 -19.36
C ALA A 477 5.01 -1.27 -20.10
N ILE A 478 3.82 -1.73 -20.48
CA ILE A 478 2.77 -0.90 -21.07
C ILE A 478 1.72 -0.67 -19.99
N LEU A 479 1.59 0.57 -19.54
CA LEU A 479 0.59 0.97 -18.55
C LEU A 479 -0.62 1.60 -19.23
N VAL A 480 -1.81 1.16 -18.85
CA VAL A 480 -3.08 1.65 -19.39
C VAL A 480 -4.03 2.09 -18.29
N ARG A 481 -4.89 3.03 -18.62
CA ARG A 481 -5.86 3.56 -17.64
C ARG A 481 -7.05 2.65 -17.41
N TYR A 482 -7.50 1.90 -18.43
CA TYR A 482 -8.69 1.07 -18.37
C TYR A 482 -8.39 -0.34 -18.90
N ASN A 483 -8.96 -1.36 -18.27
CA ASN A 483 -8.74 -2.76 -18.64
C ASN A 483 -9.16 -3.09 -20.10
N TRP A 484 -10.15 -2.39 -20.65
CA TRP A 484 -10.52 -2.60 -22.06
C TRP A 484 -9.42 -2.20 -23.05
N HIS A 485 -8.51 -1.29 -22.69
CA HIS A 485 -7.33 -0.98 -23.51
C HIS A 485 -6.40 -2.18 -23.62
N ILE A 486 -6.27 -3.00 -22.55
CA ILE A 486 -5.43 -4.21 -22.54
C ILE A 486 -5.86 -5.14 -23.67
N ARG A 487 -7.17 -5.42 -23.75
CA ARG A 487 -7.72 -6.33 -24.79
C ARG A 487 -7.43 -5.84 -26.19
N ASN A 488 -7.54 -4.55 -26.44
CA ASN A 488 -7.24 -3.96 -27.73
C ASN A 488 -5.76 -4.05 -28.07
N ILE A 489 -4.87 -3.71 -27.12
CA ILE A 489 -3.42 -3.76 -27.31
C ILE A 489 -2.97 -5.23 -27.56
N VAL A 490 -3.47 -6.17 -26.79
CA VAL A 490 -3.13 -7.60 -26.97
C VAL A 490 -3.57 -8.07 -28.38
N LYS A 491 -4.80 -7.74 -28.80
CA LYS A 491 -5.32 -8.10 -30.12
C LYS A 491 -4.48 -7.52 -31.26
N GLU A 492 -4.05 -6.27 -31.13
CA GLU A 492 -3.20 -5.63 -32.17
C GLU A 492 -1.76 -6.18 -32.14
N ALA A 493 -1.22 -6.48 -30.92
CA ALA A 493 0.06 -7.16 -30.80
C ALA A 493 0.07 -8.54 -31.47
N GLU A 494 -0.98 -9.34 -31.25
CA GLU A 494 -1.14 -10.64 -31.89
C GLU A 494 -1.13 -10.57 -33.41
N LYS A 495 -1.80 -9.57 -34.01
CA LYS A 495 -1.76 -9.33 -35.46
C LYS A 495 -0.35 -9.04 -35.97
N LYS A 496 0.49 -8.43 -35.14
CA LYS A 496 1.88 -8.08 -35.48
C LYS A 496 2.89 -9.15 -35.03
N GLY A 497 2.41 -10.29 -34.47
CA GLY A 497 3.26 -11.38 -34.02
C GLY A 497 4.04 -11.11 -32.74
N LEU A 498 3.65 -10.08 -31.97
CA LEU A 498 4.27 -9.72 -30.70
C LEU A 498 3.56 -10.42 -29.54
N LEU A 499 4.35 -11.03 -28.64
CA LEU A 499 3.83 -11.66 -27.43
C LEU A 499 3.87 -10.67 -26.27
N ILE A 500 2.71 -10.32 -25.74
CA ILE A 500 2.55 -9.48 -24.56
C ILE A 500 2.08 -10.34 -23.39
N LYS A 501 2.82 -10.32 -22.29
CA LYS A 501 2.38 -10.90 -21.04
C LYS A 501 1.45 -9.92 -20.35
N VAL A 502 0.17 -10.26 -20.26
CA VAL A 502 -0.76 -9.54 -19.41
C VAL A 502 -0.50 -9.98 -17.97
N THR A 503 -0.01 -9.08 -17.17
CA THR A 503 -0.21 -9.15 -15.73
C THR A 503 -1.60 -8.59 -15.52
N GLU A 504 -2.60 -9.42 -15.37
CA GLU A 504 -3.85 -8.98 -14.83
C GLU A 504 -3.49 -8.22 -13.55
N GLY A 505 -3.79 -6.94 -13.55
CA GLY A 505 -3.91 -6.22 -12.30
C GLY A 505 -4.89 -7.07 -11.53
N GLY A 506 -4.37 -7.89 -10.62
CA GLY A 506 -5.19 -8.82 -9.89
C GLY A 506 -6.35 -8.00 -9.38
N ASP A 507 -7.54 -8.52 -9.50
CA ASP A 507 -8.65 -7.96 -8.78
C ASP A 507 -8.11 -7.71 -7.38
N LEU A 508 -7.92 -6.43 -7.08
CA LEU A 508 -7.50 -5.99 -5.76
C LEU A 508 -8.73 -6.16 -4.87
N TYR A 509 -9.07 -7.42 -4.63
CA TYR A 509 -10.11 -7.90 -3.73
C TYR A 509 -9.48 -8.83 -2.70
#